data_ddd9d1534f59889c4ca2ca909fac874e
#
_entry.id   ddd9d1534f59889c4ca2ca909fac874e
#
_cell.length_a   1.000
_cell.length_b   1.000
_cell.length_c   1.000
_cell.angle_alpha   90.00
_cell.angle_beta   90.00
_cell.angle_gamma   90.00
#
_symmetry.space_group_name_H-M   'P 1'
#
loop_
_entity.id
_entity.type
_entity.pdbx_description
1 polymer ?
#
loop_
_entity_poly.entity_id
_entity_poly.type
_entity_poly.pdbx_seq_one_letter_code
_entity_poly.pdbx_strand_id
1 'polypeptide(L)'
;MAKVGFIGLGNMGGPMAANLVKAGHEVRGLDLSAEAKARLVEAGGKTADNLAELASDADVIVSMLPAGAHVRKVYAGEDGILAHARPGTLLIDSSTIDVESARFVAAAAEKAGMPMVDAPVSGGVGGASAGTLTFMVGGPDAAFEAARPYLDVMGKTIVHAGGAGTGQAAKICNNMLLGISMIGTCEAFVLAERLGLDPQKLFDISSTASGQCWSLTTYCPVPGPVPTSPANRDYQPGFAAAMMLKDLKLAQEAAHASGASTPLGAEAAALYNLFCNGGDANTDFSGIVRFLRGKTEA
;
A
#
# COMPACT_ATOMS: atom_id res chain seq x y z
N MET A 1 6.33 26.12 -3.11
CA MET A 1 7.58 25.31 -3.17
C MET A 1 7.96 25.03 -1.73
N ALA A 2 8.13 23.75 -1.37
CA ALA A 2 8.50 23.33 -0.01
C ALA A 2 9.71 22.40 -0.08
N LYS A 3 10.46 22.27 1.01
CA LYS A 3 11.52 21.30 1.19
C LYS A 3 10.94 20.01 1.73
N VAL A 4 10.97 18.95 0.94
CA VAL A 4 10.37 17.66 1.27
C VAL A 4 11.46 16.63 1.51
N GLY A 5 11.52 16.07 2.71
CA GLY A 5 12.27 14.86 2.99
C GLY A 5 11.47 13.63 2.58
N PHE A 6 12.03 12.71 1.80
CA PHE A 6 11.34 11.47 1.43
C PHE A 6 12.16 10.24 1.84
N ILE A 7 11.58 9.35 2.64
CA ILE A 7 12.27 8.18 3.20
C ILE A 7 11.64 6.90 2.67
N GLY A 8 12.47 6.08 2.03
CA GLY A 8 12.02 4.86 1.34
C GLY A 8 11.67 5.15 -0.12
N LEU A 9 12.62 4.92 -1.02
CA LEU A 9 12.54 5.20 -2.46
C LEU A 9 12.34 3.92 -3.29
N GLY A 10 11.76 2.89 -2.70
CA GLY A 10 11.46 1.64 -3.37
C GLY A 10 10.42 1.80 -4.49
N ASN A 11 9.78 0.68 -4.89
CA ASN A 11 8.85 0.63 -6.02
C ASN A 11 7.67 1.60 -5.91
N MET A 12 7.25 1.95 -4.71
CA MET A 12 6.16 2.91 -4.46
C MET A 12 6.71 4.30 -4.17
N GLY A 13 7.62 4.43 -3.20
CA GLY A 13 8.11 5.73 -2.74
C GLY A 13 8.94 6.48 -3.77
N GLY A 14 9.72 5.78 -4.61
CA GLY A 14 10.49 6.42 -5.69
C GLY A 14 9.61 7.22 -6.66
N PRO A 15 8.59 6.60 -7.29
CA PRO A 15 7.63 7.31 -8.12
C PRO A 15 6.86 8.42 -7.40
N MET A 16 6.46 8.21 -6.13
CA MET A 16 5.81 9.25 -5.32
C MET A 16 6.72 10.47 -5.12
N ALA A 17 7.99 10.23 -4.77
CA ALA A 17 9.00 11.30 -4.62
C ALA A 17 9.24 12.04 -5.95
N ALA A 18 9.32 11.32 -7.07
CA ALA A 18 9.47 11.90 -8.40
C ALA A 18 8.29 12.81 -8.78
N ASN A 19 7.06 12.45 -8.41
CA ASN A 19 5.89 13.32 -8.63
C ASN A 19 6.00 14.62 -7.84
N LEU A 20 6.50 14.59 -6.60
CA LEU A 20 6.75 15.81 -5.82
C LEU A 20 7.83 16.69 -6.44
N VAL A 21 8.91 16.10 -6.97
CA VAL A 21 9.93 16.84 -7.75
C VAL A 21 9.30 17.51 -8.97
N LYS A 22 8.51 16.75 -9.74
CA LYS A 22 7.82 17.25 -10.93
C LYS A 22 6.83 18.38 -10.63
N ALA A 23 6.24 18.38 -9.44
CA ALA A 23 5.37 19.45 -8.96
C ALA A 23 6.13 20.70 -8.48
N GLY A 24 7.47 20.70 -8.54
CA GLY A 24 8.31 21.85 -8.22
C GLY A 24 8.73 21.93 -6.75
N HIS A 25 8.60 20.85 -5.97
CA HIS A 25 9.15 20.79 -4.61
C HIS A 25 10.65 20.47 -4.62
N GLU A 26 11.40 20.97 -3.64
CA GLU A 26 12.78 20.54 -3.39
C GLU A 26 12.75 19.23 -2.59
N VAL A 27 12.92 18.10 -3.29
CA VAL A 27 12.85 16.76 -2.66
C VAL A 27 14.24 16.25 -2.37
N ARG A 28 14.46 15.85 -1.10
CA ARG A 28 15.68 15.19 -0.63
C ARG A 28 15.31 13.79 -0.15
N GLY A 29 15.85 12.76 -0.80
CA GLY A 29 15.49 11.37 -0.53
C GLY A 29 16.54 10.61 0.27
N LEU A 30 16.09 9.67 1.10
CA LEU A 30 16.92 8.71 1.84
C LEU A 30 16.43 7.28 1.60
N ASP A 31 17.33 6.43 1.18
CA ASP A 31 17.10 4.98 1.02
C ASP A 31 18.42 4.22 1.25
N LEU A 32 18.31 2.95 1.62
CA LEU A 32 19.47 2.05 1.73
C LEU A 32 20.02 1.66 0.36
N SER A 33 19.17 1.63 -0.68
CA SER A 33 19.54 1.29 -2.06
C SER A 33 20.17 2.50 -2.77
N ALA A 34 21.42 2.36 -3.19
CA ALA A 34 22.10 3.35 -4.03
C ALA A 34 21.38 3.56 -5.37
N GLU A 35 20.83 2.48 -5.96
CA GLU A 35 20.07 2.54 -7.20
C GLU A 35 18.77 3.35 -7.05
N ALA A 36 18.03 3.16 -5.94
CA ALA A 36 16.83 3.92 -5.66
C ALA A 36 17.14 5.42 -5.48
N LYS A 37 18.24 5.75 -4.81
CA LYS A 37 18.75 7.13 -4.69
C LYS A 37 19.13 7.73 -6.04
N ALA A 38 19.81 6.97 -6.90
CA ALA A 38 20.20 7.42 -8.24
C ALA A 38 18.96 7.77 -9.09
N ARG A 39 17.91 6.93 -9.07
CA ARG A 39 16.63 7.23 -9.78
C ARG A 39 15.99 8.54 -9.32
N LEU A 40 16.04 8.86 -8.04
CA LEU A 40 15.53 10.14 -7.55
C LEU A 40 16.34 11.32 -8.09
N VAL A 41 17.69 11.19 -8.14
CA VAL A 41 18.57 12.22 -8.70
C VAL A 41 18.31 12.43 -10.20
N GLU A 42 18.10 11.35 -10.96
CA GLU A 42 17.70 11.42 -12.37
C GLU A 42 16.36 12.13 -12.56
N ALA A 43 15.43 11.99 -11.60
CA ALA A 43 14.18 12.71 -11.60
C ALA A 43 14.29 14.19 -11.18
N GLY A 44 15.49 14.67 -10.81
CA GLY A 44 15.77 16.06 -10.41
C GLY A 44 15.74 16.29 -8.89
N GLY A 45 15.61 15.25 -8.08
CA GLY A 45 15.73 15.33 -6.63
C GLY A 45 17.17 15.31 -6.14
N LYS A 46 17.35 15.39 -4.84
CA LYS A 46 18.64 15.28 -4.13
C LYS A 46 18.60 14.08 -3.18
N THR A 47 19.75 13.69 -2.65
CA THR A 47 19.85 12.64 -1.62
C THR A 47 20.35 13.21 -0.31
N ALA A 48 20.01 12.53 0.80
CA ALA A 48 20.59 12.74 2.10
C ALA A 48 21.44 11.51 2.50
N ASP A 49 22.45 11.71 3.32
CA ASP A 49 23.29 10.65 3.83
C ASP A 49 22.71 9.98 5.07
N ASN A 50 21.90 10.72 5.85
CA ASN A 50 21.28 10.24 7.07
C ASN A 50 19.98 10.99 7.41
N LEU A 51 19.27 10.54 8.45
CA LEU A 51 18.01 11.12 8.90
C LEU A 51 18.19 12.56 9.43
N ALA A 52 19.28 12.86 10.12
CA ALA A 52 19.53 14.18 10.67
C ALA A 52 19.65 15.23 9.55
N GLU A 53 20.42 14.93 8.50
CA GLU A 53 20.54 15.79 7.34
C GLU A 53 19.20 15.98 6.62
N LEU A 54 18.44 14.90 6.44
CA LEU A 54 17.14 14.96 5.77
C LEU A 54 16.13 15.80 6.56
N ALA A 55 16.08 15.62 7.89
CA ALA A 55 15.02 16.15 8.72
C ALA A 55 15.25 17.61 9.15
N SER A 56 16.52 18.05 9.31
CA SER A 56 16.88 19.33 9.94
C SER A 56 16.33 20.57 9.22
N ASP A 57 16.11 20.49 7.92
CA ASP A 57 15.68 21.61 7.07
C ASP A 57 14.39 21.30 6.29
N ALA A 58 13.75 20.17 6.54
CA ALA A 58 12.52 19.81 5.87
C ALA A 58 11.31 20.57 6.44
N ASP A 59 10.42 21.01 5.54
CA ASP A 59 9.09 21.52 5.88
C ASP A 59 8.09 20.36 6.05
N VAL A 60 8.28 19.29 5.25
CA VAL A 60 7.47 18.09 5.23
C VAL A 60 8.35 16.86 5.12
N ILE A 61 8.04 15.81 5.83
CA ILE A 61 8.71 14.52 5.70
C ILE A 61 7.67 13.46 5.32
N VAL A 62 7.91 12.78 4.20
CA VAL A 62 7.10 11.67 3.71
C VAL A 62 7.88 10.37 3.87
N SER A 63 7.24 9.31 4.35
CA SER A 63 7.86 7.99 4.44
C SER A 63 7.03 6.91 3.73
N MET A 64 7.74 5.93 3.13
CA MET A 64 7.15 4.75 2.49
C MET A 64 8.01 3.53 2.81
N LEU A 65 7.77 2.91 3.97
CA LEU A 65 8.61 1.90 4.61
C LEU A 65 7.91 0.52 4.65
N PRO A 66 8.68 -0.58 4.76
CA PRO A 66 8.11 -1.92 4.63
C PRO A 66 7.29 -2.42 5.82
N ALA A 67 7.54 -1.94 7.05
CA ALA A 67 6.90 -2.46 8.26
C ALA A 67 6.89 -1.46 9.42
N GLY A 68 6.00 -1.67 10.41
CA GLY A 68 5.84 -0.83 11.60
C GLY A 68 7.13 -0.66 12.41
N ALA A 69 7.93 -1.71 12.55
CA ALA A 69 9.23 -1.63 13.24
C ALA A 69 10.18 -0.62 12.58
N HIS A 70 10.20 -0.54 11.24
CA HIS A 70 10.99 0.46 10.52
C HIS A 70 10.46 1.87 10.75
N VAL A 71 9.12 2.05 10.70
CA VAL A 71 8.49 3.34 10.96
C VAL A 71 8.78 3.81 12.38
N ARG A 72 8.58 2.95 13.41
CA ARG A 72 8.92 3.28 14.79
C ARG A 72 10.39 3.69 14.94
N LYS A 73 11.32 2.94 14.33
CA LYS A 73 12.76 3.24 14.38
C LYS A 73 13.10 4.58 13.68
N VAL A 74 12.57 4.79 12.49
CA VAL A 74 12.86 5.99 11.68
C VAL A 74 12.29 7.25 12.32
N TYR A 75 11.10 7.17 12.92
CA TYR A 75 10.49 8.35 13.55
C TYR A 75 10.95 8.55 14.99
N ALA A 76 10.83 7.53 15.85
CA ALA A 76 10.98 7.64 17.30
C ALA A 76 12.23 6.95 17.86
N GLY A 77 13.14 6.44 17.01
CA GLY A 77 14.44 5.94 17.43
C GLY A 77 15.34 7.05 17.98
N GLU A 78 16.43 6.70 18.63
CA GLU A 78 17.40 7.63 19.25
C GLU A 78 17.88 8.71 18.25
N ASP A 79 18.23 8.28 17.02
CA ASP A 79 18.61 9.16 15.90
C ASP A 79 17.47 9.31 14.87
N GLY A 80 16.21 9.23 15.32
CA GLY A 80 15.04 9.31 14.46
C GLY A 80 14.67 10.73 14.05
N ILE A 81 13.67 10.84 13.16
CA ILE A 81 13.15 12.11 12.65
C ILE A 81 12.80 13.07 13.79
N LEU A 82 12.12 12.57 14.84
CA LEU A 82 11.64 13.41 15.94
C LEU A 82 12.76 14.05 16.76
N ALA A 83 14.00 13.52 16.71
CA ALA A 83 15.16 14.09 17.35
C ALA A 83 15.80 15.24 16.54
N HIS A 84 15.54 15.32 15.24
CA HIS A 84 16.27 16.19 14.31
C HIS A 84 15.39 17.20 13.58
N ALA A 85 14.12 16.86 13.36
CA ALA A 85 13.17 17.75 12.69
C ALA A 85 12.76 18.94 13.59
N ARG A 86 12.42 20.06 12.97
CA ARG A 86 11.95 21.25 13.70
C ARG A 86 10.50 21.04 14.18
N PRO A 87 10.13 21.56 15.35
CA PRO A 87 8.72 21.64 15.72
C PRO A 87 7.89 22.31 14.60
N GLY A 88 6.73 21.74 14.31
CA GLY A 88 5.88 22.17 13.20
C GLY A 88 6.18 21.50 11.85
N THR A 89 7.28 20.74 11.70
CA THR A 89 7.50 19.91 10.50
C THR A 89 6.35 18.93 10.35
N LEU A 90 5.71 18.91 9.16
CA LEU A 90 4.62 18.00 8.86
C LEU A 90 5.15 16.59 8.55
N LEU A 91 4.56 15.58 9.15
CA LEU A 91 4.93 14.18 8.97
C LEU A 91 3.81 13.42 8.26
N ILE A 92 4.14 12.73 7.16
CA ILE A 92 3.22 11.92 6.34
C ILE A 92 3.79 10.51 6.22
N ASP A 93 3.22 9.53 6.94
CA ASP A 93 3.63 8.14 6.77
C ASP A 93 2.69 7.42 5.82
N SER A 94 3.15 7.13 4.61
CA SER A 94 2.41 6.40 3.58
C SER A 94 2.65 4.89 3.60
N SER A 95 3.39 4.39 4.59
CA SER A 95 3.65 2.97 4.79
C SER A 95 2.36 2.20 5.11
N THR A 96 2.31 0.92 4.75
CA THR A 96 1.25 0.02 5.23
C THR A 96 1.76 -0.80 6.40
N ILE A 97 1.32 -0.45 7.59
CA ILE A 97 1.79 -0.96 8.87
C ILE A 97 0.62 -1.29 9.81
N ASP A 98 0.93 -1.87 10.95
CA ASP A 98 -0.05 -2.10 12.01
C ASP A 98 -0.55 -0.78 12.63
N VAL A 99 -1.83 -0.80 13.05
CA VAL A 99 -2.51 0.38 13.62
C VAL A 99 -1.84 0.87 14.91
N GLU A 100 -1.29 -0.05 15.70
CA GLU A 100 -0.61 0.28 16.96
C GLU A 100 0.66 1.08 16.70
N SER A 101 1.48 0.66 15.72
CA SER A 101 2.69 1.40 15.32
C SER A 101 2.36 2.81 14.81
N ALA A 102 1.31 2.94 14.00
CA ALA A 102 0.87 4.25 13.51
C ALA A 102 0.45 5.17 14.66
N ARG A 103 -0.36 4.68 15.58
CA ARG A 103 -0.78 5.44 16.77
C ARG A 103 0.37 5.78 17.70
N PHE A 104 1.31 4.84 17.90
CA PHE A 104 2.50 5.08 18.71
C PHE A 104 3.34 6.24 18.17
N VAL A 105 3.62 6.22 16.86
CA VAL A 105 4.45 7.26 16.23
C VAL A 105 3.70 8.59 16.19
N ALA A 106 2.39 8.60 15.92
CA ALA A 106 1.58 9.81 15.95
C ALA A 106 1.57 10.47 17.33
N ALA A 107 1.44 9.68 18.42
CA ALA A 107 1.51 10.22 19.78
C ALA A 107 2.91 10.74 20.14
N ALA A 108 3.98 10.13 19.62
CA ALA A 108 5.33 10.64 19.79
C ALA A 108 5.56 11.95 19.02
N ALA A 109 5.04 12.05 17.80
CA ALA A 109 5.09 13.26 16.97
C ALA A 109 4.34 14.43 17.63
N GLU A 110 3.14 14.17 18.16
CA GLU A 110 2.36 15.16 18.90
C GLU A 110 3.13 15.73 20.11
N LYS A 111 3.76 14.85 20.91
CA LYS A 111 4.61 15.27 22.05
C LYS A 111 5.81 16.11 21.61
N ALA A 112 6.33 15.89 20.41
CA ALA A 112 7.42 16.65 19.81
C ALA A 112 6.94 17.93 19.08
N GLY A 113 5.63 18.21 19.11
CA GLY A 113 5.04 19.40 18.46
C GLY A 113 5.01 19.32 16.93
N MET A 114 4.98 18.12 16.36
CA MET A 114 4.96 17.87 14.91
C MET A 114 3.60 17.33 14.48
N PRO A 115 2.86 18.01 13.57
CA PRO A 115 1.64 17.47 13.00
C PRO A 115 1.94 16.23 12.17
N MET A 116 1.14 15.17 12.34
CA MET A 116 1.35 13.88 11.64
C MET A 116 0.05 13.29 11.12
N VAL A 117 0.15 12.64 9.96
CA VAL A 117 -0.88 11.77 9.39
C VAL A 117 -0.29 10.41 9.01
N ASP A 118 -1.07 9.35 9.22
CA ASP A 118 -0.89 8.04 8.59
C ASP A 118 -1.71 8.03 7.29
N ALA A 119 -1.06 7.81 6.16
CA ALA A 119 -1.65 7.99 4.84
C ALA A 119 -1.31 6.82 3.90
N PRO A 120 -1.62 5.57 4.26
CA PRO A 120 -1.40 4.43 3.38
C PRO A 120 -2.19 4.55 2.09
N VAL A 121 -1.69 3.85 1.05
CA VAL A 121 -2.12 4.04 -0.33
C VAL A 121 -2.73 2.78 -0.95
N SER A 122 -3.55 2.98 -1.97
CA SER A 122 -4.02 1.97 -2.90
C SER A 122 -3.84 2.47 -4.34
N GLY A 123 -3.52 1.54 -5.28
CA GLY A 123 -3.30 1.87 -6.70
C GLY A 123 -2.04 1.23 -7.28
N GLY A 124 -1.20 0.60 -6.44
CA GLY A 124 0.02 -0.08 -6.86
C GLY A 124 1.05 0.83 -7.52
N VAL A 125 2.10 0.24 -8.10
CA VAL A 125 3.21 0.98 -8.74
C VAL A 125 2.72 1.85 -9.90
N GLY A 126 1.74 1.37 -10.67
CA GLY A 126 1.14 2.15 -11.76
C GLY A 126 0.47 3.43 -11.26
N GLY A 127 -0.31 3.34 -10.19
CA GLY A 127 -0.93 4.51 -9.55
C GLY A 127 0.10 5.47 -8.94
N ALA A 128 1.16 4.95 -8.33
CA ALA A 128 2.25 5.76 -7.81
C ALA A 128 2.96 6.56 -8.92
N SER A 129 3.27 5.90 -10.04
CA SER A 129 3.93 6.56 -11.19
C SER A 129 3.03 7.60 -11.85
N ALA A 130 1.72 7.31 -11.96
CA ALA A 130 0.75 8.21 -12.59
C ALA A 130 0.26 9.35 -11.68
N GLY A 131 0.60 9.35 -10.38
CA GLY A 131 0.04 10.30 -9.42
C GLY A 131 -1.47 10.12 -9.19
N THR A 132 -1.96 8.88 -9.26
CA THR A 132 -3.40 8.56 -9.19
C THR A 132 -3.76 7.66 -8.00
N LEU A 133 -2.90 7.63 -6.99
CA LEU A 133 -3.14 6.82 -5.79
C LEU A 133 -4.43 7.24 -5.07
N THR A 134 -5.04 6.28 -4.39
CA THR A 134 -6.02 6.57 -3.35
C THR A 134 -5.30 6.60 -2.00
N PHE A 135 -5.37 7.70 -1.30
CA PHE A 135 -4.86 7.86 0.06
C PHE A 135 -5.98 7.69 1.07
N MET A 136 -5.73 6.89 2.09
CA MET A 136 -6.60 6.70 3.26
C MET A 136 -5.91 7.37 4.44
N VAL A 137 -6.40 8.55 4.85
CA VAL A 137 -5.63 9.43 5.76
C VAL A 137 -6.22 9.41 7.15
N GLY A 138 -5.41 9.07 8.14
CA GLY A 138 -5.72 9.19 9.57
C GLY A 138 -4.87 10.28 10.22
N GLY A 139 -5.49 11.08 11.08
CA GLY A 139 -4.82 12.14 11.82
C GLY A 139 -5.76 13.29 12.16
N PRO A 140 -5.31 14.28 12.94
CA PRO A 140 -6.09 15.48 13.22
C PRO A 140 -6.46 16.26 11.96
N ASP A 141 -7.64 16.90 11.92
CA ASP A 141 -8.11 17.67 10.77
C ASP A 141 -7.08 18.69 10.27
N ALA A 142 -6.44 19.41 11.19
CA ALA A 142 -5.42 20.39 10.83
C ALA A 142 -4.20 19.77 10.15
N ALA A 143 -3.76 18.57 10.58
CA ALA A 143 -2.66 17.85 9.97
C ALA A 143 -3.07 17.29 8.59
N PHE A 144 -4.32 16.81 8.47
CA PHE A 144 -4.88 16.38 7.19
C PHE A 144 -4.90 17.51 6.15
N GLU A 145 -5.43 18.68 6.52
CA GLU A 145 -5.48 19.84 5.62
C GLU A 145 -4.08 20.33 5.23
N ALA A 146 -3.11 20.28 6.16
CA ALA A 146 -1.71 20.60 5.87
C ALA A 146 -1.06 19.59 4.94
N ALA A 147 -1.42 18.29 5.03
CA ALA A 147 -0.89 17.23 4.18
C ALA A 147 -1.49 17.23 2.77
N ARG A 148 -2.74 17.67 2.62
CA ARG A 148 -3.53 17.59 1.40
C ARG A 148 -2.80 18.09 0.14
N PRO A 149 -2.12 19.26 0.13
CA PRO A 149 -1.42 19.74 -1.07
C PRO A 149 -0.34 18.79 -1.59
N TYR A 150 0.29 18.02 -0.70
CA TYR A 150 1.30 17.02 -1.06
C TYR A 150 0.68 15.72 -1.52
N LEU A 151 -0.42 15.32 -0.88
CA LEU A 151 -1.18 14.12 -1.25
C LEU A 151 -1.83 14.28 -2.62
N ASP A 152 -2.37 15.45 -2.95
CA ASP A 152 -2.98 15.78 -4.25
C ASP A 152 -1.99 15.68 -5.42
N VAL A 153 -0.68 15.83 -5.17
CA VAL A 153 0.39 15.62 -6.17
C VAL A 153 0.62 14.13 -6.45
N MET A 154 0.45 13.27 -5.45
CA MET A 154 0.77 11.85 -5.53
C MET A 154 -0.48 10.97 -5.75
N GLY A 155 -1.67 11.52 -5.57
CA GLY A 155 -2.93 10.79 -5.63
C GLY A 155 -4.08 11.56 -6.28
N LYS A 156 -5.12 10.82 -6.64
CA LYS A 156 -6.36 11.36 -7.23
C LYS A 156 -7.52 11.38 -6.22
N THR A 157 -7.51 10.42 -5.30
CA THR A 157 -8.58 10.26 -4.30
C THR A 157 -7.95 10.32 -2.91
N ILE A 158 -8.36 11.29 -2.10
CA ILE A 158 -7.82 11.49 -0.75
C ILE A 158 -8.98 11.51 0.21
N VAL A 159 -9.00 10.51 1.10
CA VAL A 159 -10.11 10.31 2.05
C VAL A 159 -9.58 10.47 3.47
N HIS A 160 -10.13 11.44 4.21
CA HIS A 160 -9.89 11.55 5.64
C HIS A 160 -10.73 10.51 6.37
N ALA A 161 -10.08 9.53 6.98
CA ALA A 161 -10.73 8.40 7.65
C ALA A 161 -10.98 8.64 9.14
N GLY A 162 -10.49 9.75 9.69
CA GLY A 162 -10.64 10.12 11.11
C GLY A 162 -9.29 10.32 11.82
N GLY A 163 -9.23 10.08 13.12
CA GLY A 163 -8.03 10.29 13.95
C GLY A 163 -6.85 9.35 13.60
N ALA A 164 -5.74 9.49 14.32
CA ALA A 164 -4.51 8.75 14.11
C ALA A 164 -4.73 7.22 14.09
N GLY A 165 -4.13 6.56 13.10
CA GLY A 165 -4.23 5.13 12.85
C GLY A 165 -5.49 4.68 12.09
N THR A 166 -6.43 5.60 11.78
CA THR A 166 -7.63 5.22 11.01
C THR A 166 -7.34 5.05 9.52
N GLY A 167 -6.32 5.69 8.99
CA GLY A 167 -5.83 5.42 7.64
C GLY A 167 -5.35 3.98 7.49
N GLN A 168 -4.54 3.50 8.45
CA GLN A 168 -4.10 2.09 8.50
C GLN A 168 -5.29 1.14 8.69
N ALA A 169 -6.23 1.47 9.59
CA ALA A 169 -7.43 0.67 9.78
C ALA A 169 -8.25 0.56 8.48
N ALA A 170 -8.46 1.66 7.78
CA ALA A 170 -9.13 1.66 6.48
C ALA A 170 -8.38 0.79 5.45
N LYS A 171 -7.04 0.92 5.39
CA LYS A 171 -6.20 0.15 4.48
C LYS A 171 -6.28 -1.35 4.72
N ILE A 172 -6.13 -1.81 5.96
CA ILE A 172 -6.16 -3.25 6.27
C ILE A 172 -7.55 -3.86 6.06
N CYS A 173 -8.63 -3.12 6.39
CA CYS A 173 -9.99 -3.55 6.09
C CYS A 173 -10.23 -3.67 4.57
N ASN A 174 -9.80 -2.66 3.80
CA ASN A 174 -9.90 -2.70 2.34
C ASN A 174 -9.14 -3.89 1.75
N ASN A 175 -7.90 -4.14 2.21
CA ASN A 175 -7.09 -5.21 1.63
C ASN A 175 -7.52 -6.60 2.11
N MET A 176 -8.11 -6.73 3.30
CA MET A 176 -8.79 -7.95 3.71
C MET A 176 -9.98 -8.26 2.79
N LEU A 177 -10.83 -7.26 2.53
CA LEU A 177 -11.94 -7.41 1.58
C LEU A 177 -11.44 -7.75 0.17
N LEU A 178 -10.35 -7.13 -0.29
CA LEU A 178 -9.72 -7.43 -1.57
C LEU A 178 -9.24 -8.89 -1.65
N GLY A 179 -8.56 -9.40 -0.62
CA GLY A 179 -8.08 -10.77 -0.57
C GLY A 179 -9.21 -11.79 -0.60
N ILE A 180 -10.25 -11.57 0.21
CA ILE A 180 -11.47 -12.40 0.25
C ILE A 180 -12.17 -12.40 -1.13
N SER A 181 -12.35 -11.21 -1.72
CA SER A 181 -13.02 -11.07 -3.02
C SER A 181 -12.23 -11.73 -4.15
N MET A 182 -10.90 -11.66 -4.12
CA MET A 182 -10.05 -12.33 -5.12
C MET A 182 -10.19 -13.86 -5.02
N ILE A 183 -10.16 -14.42 -3.81
CA ILE A 183 -10.34 -15.87 -3.61
C ILE A 183 -11.71 -16.29 -4.10
N GLY A 184 -12.78 -15.63 -3.68
CA GLY A 184 -14.14 -15.96 -4.11
C GLY A 184 -14.32 -15.85 -5.63
N THR A 185 -13.70 -14.85 -6.26
CA THR A 185 -13.70 -14.72 -7.72
C THR A 185 -12.95 -15.88 -8.37
N CYS A 186 -11.77 -16.25 -7.86
CA CYS A 186 -11.00 -17.38 -8.37
C CYS A 186 -11.79 -18.70 -8.27
N GLU A 187 -12.40 -18.97 -7.11
CA GLU A 187 -13.21 -20.17 -6.90
C GLU A 187 -14.39 -20.24 -7.87
N ALA A 188 -15.07 -19.11 -8.12
CA ALA A 188 -16.17 -19.03 -9.08
C ALA A 188 -15.71 -19.39 -10.50
N PHE A 189 -14.56 -18.89 -10.95
CA PHE A 189 -14.01 -19.23 -12.26
C PHE A 189 -13.55 -20.70 -12.35
N VAL A 190 -12.90 -21.21 -11.31
CA VAL A 190 -12.50 -22.63 -11.25
C VAL A 190 -13.73 -23.55 -11.28
N LEU A 191 -14.77 -23.23 -10.55
CA LEU A 191 -16.03 -24.00 -10.59
C LEU A 191 -16.69 -23.93 -11.97
N ALA A 192 -16.77 -22.74 -12.57
CA ALA A 192 -17.32 -22.55 -13.92
C ALA A 192 -16.59 -23.40 -14.96
N GLU A 193 -15.26 -23.44 -14.93
CA GLU A 193 -14.44 -24.29 -15.81
C GLU A 193 -14.80 -25.77 -15.64
N ARG A 194 -14.97 -26.26 -14.41
CA ARG A 194 -15.34 -27.65 -14.11
C ARG A 194 -16.77 -27.98 -14.57
N LEU A 195 -17.65 -26.99 -14.62
CA LEU A 195 -19.03 -27.13 -15.11
C LEU A 195 -19.15 -26.92 -16.63
N GLY A 196 -18.07 -26.63 -17.34
CA GLY A 196 -18.05 -26.37 -18.79
C GLY A 196 -18.59 -25.01 -19.19
N LEU A 197 -18.68 -24.05 -18.25
CA LEU A 197 -19.08 -22.68 -18.54
C LEU A 197 -17.86 -21.86 -19.02
N ASP A 198 -18.01 -21.23 -20.16
CA ASP A 198 -16.97 -20.37 -20.74
C ASP A 198 -16.64 -19.19 -19.80
N PRO A 199 -15.35 -18.90 -19.53
CA PRO A 199 -14.94 -17.83 -18.63
C PRO A 199 -15.46 -16.45 -19.04
N GLN A 200 -15.51 -16.13 -20.34
CA GLN A 200 -16.06 -14.87 -20.83
C GLN A 200 -17.53 -14.75 -20.51
N LYS A 201 -18.30 -15.85 -20.65
CA LYS A 201 -19.73 -15.86 -20.31
C LYS A 201 -19.98 -15.65 -18.81
N LEU A 202 -19.15 -16.29 -17.94
CA LEU A 202 -19.23 -16.04 -16.52
C LEU A 202 -18.94 -14.56 -16.21
N PHE A 203 -17.92 -13.98 -16.83
CA PHE A 203 -17.58 -12.56 -16.66
C PHE A 203 -18.74 -11.66 -17.12
N ASP A 204 -19.29 -11.87 -18.32
CA ASP A 204 -20.37 -11.06 -18.88
C ASP A 204 -21.61 -11.04 -17.95
N ILE A 205 -21.91 -12.17 -17.32
CA ILE A 205 -23.02 -12.30 -16.38
C ILE A 205 -22.67 -11.62 -15.04
N SER A 206 -21.57 -12.03 -14.42
CA SER A 206 -21.24 -11.64 -13.05
C SER A 206 -20.81 -10.18 -12.92
N SER A 207 -20.27 -9.57 -13.99
CA SER A 207 -19.89 -8.14 -14.01
C SER A 207 -21.11 -7.21 -13.95
N THR A 208 -22.30 -7.70 -14.29
CA THR A 208 -23.56 -6.93 -14.29
C THR A 208 -24.57 -7.44 -13.27
N ALA A 209 -24.26 -8.52 -12.58
CA ALA A 209 -25.10 -9.15 -11.56
C ALA A 209 -24.56 -8.91 -10.13
N SER A 210 -25.21 -9.52 -9.15
CA SER A 210 -24.89 -9.37 -7.71
C SER A 210 -23.51 -9.87 -7.29
N GLY A 211 -22.83 -10.65 -8.12
CA GLY A 211 -21.44 -11.10 -7.88
C GLY A 211 -20.36 -10.10 -8.26
N GLN A 212 -20.72 -8.90 -8.75
CA GLN A 212 -19.80 -7.89 -9.19
C GLN A 212 -18.88 -7.41 -8.03
N CYS A 213 -17.57 -7.37 -8.29
CA CYS A 213 -16.57 -6.76 -7.42
C CYS A 213 -15.36 -6.29 -8.23
N TRP A 214 -14.46 -5.51 -7.61
CA TRP A 214 -13.26 -5.00 -8.28
C TRP A 214 -12.34 -6.13 -8.80
N SER A 215 -12.20 -7.21 -8.03
CA SER A 215 -11.40 -8.39 -8.43
C SER A 215 -11.93 -9.07 -9.70
N LEU A 216 -13.22 -8.95 -9.97
CA LEU A 216 -13.85 -9.43 -11.19
C LEU A 216 -13.70 -8.42 -12.33
N THR A 217 -14.17 -7.18 -12.14
CA THR A 217 -14.39 -6.22 -13.23
C THR A 217 -13.13 -5.46 -13.66
N THR A 218 -12.14 -5.33 -12.77
CA THR A 218 -10.89 -4.57 -13.03
C THR A 218 -9.65 -5.47 -13.03
N TYR A 219 -9.68 -6.57 -12.28
CA TYR A 219 -8.49 -7.39 -12.03
C TYR A 219 -8.77 -8.89 -12.18
N CYS A 220 -9.58 -9.25 -13.18
CA CYS A 220 -10.04 -10.62 -13.40
C CYS A 220 -8.89 -11.63 -13.35
N PRO A 221 -9.00 -12.71 -12.53
CA PRO A 221 -7.89 -13.64 -12.31
C PRO A 221 -7.68 -14.64 -13.45
N VAL A 222 -8.54 -14.64 -14.47
CA VAL A 222 -8.36 -15.50 -15.65
C VAL A 222 -8.04 -14.67 -16.89
N PRO A 223 -7.25 -15.20 -17.85
CA PRO A 223 -6.94 -14.53 -19.11
C PRO A 223 -8.22 -14.26 -19.93
N GLY A 224 -8.22 -13.18 -20.67
CA GLY A 224 -9.26 -12.81 -21.64
C GLY A 224 -10.12 -11.64 -21.19
N PRO A 225 -11.05 -11.79 -20.22
CA PRO A 225 -12.12 -10.82 -19.97
C PRO A 225 -11.66 -9.39 -19.68
N VAL A 226 -10.55 -9.20 -18.98
CA VAL A 226 -9.99 -7.89 -18.65
C VAL A 226 -8.55 -7.80 -19.20
N PRO A 227 -8.33 -7.20 -20.38
CA PRO A 227 -7.03 -7.21 -21.06
C PRO A 227 -5.85 -6.66 -20.25
N THR A 228 -6.11 -5.71 -19.35
CA THR A 228 -5.10 -5.07 -18.49
C THR A 228 -4.74 -5.90 -17.26
N SER A 229 -5.51 -6.95 -16.94
CA SER A 229 -5.25 -7.81 -15.80
C SER A 229 -3.91 -8.55 -15.92
N PRO A 230 -3.18 -8.75 -14.81
CA PRO A 230 -1.97 -9.57 -14.75
C PRO A 230 -2.14 -11.00 -15.27
N ALA A 231 -3.34 -11.56 -15.24
CA ALA A 231 -3.66 -12.86 -15.82
C ALA A 231 -3.26 -12.96 -17.31
N ASN A 232 -3.29 -11.86 -18.05
CA ASN A 232 -2.87 -11.80 -19.46
C ASN A 232 -1.36 -11.61 -19.66
N ARG A 233 -0.58 -11.52 -18.59
CA ARG A 233 0.87 -11.31 -18.60
C ARG A 233 1.59 -12.31 -17.69
N ASP A 234 1.12 -13.53 -17.69
CA ASP A 234 1.66 -14.62 -16.86
C ASP A 234 1.75 -14.26 -15.37
N TYR A 235 0.80 -13.48 -14.87
CA TYR A 235 0.72 -12.99 -13.48
C TYR A 235 1.99 -12.25 -13.03
N GLN A 236 2.63 -11.51 -13.95
CA GLN A 236 3.65 -10.53 -13.56
C GLN A 236 3.04 -9.52 -12.58
N PRO A 237 3.66 -9.31 -11.41
CA PRO A 237 2.98 -8.66 -10.30
C PRO A 237 2.74 -7.17 -10.52
N GLY A 238 1.48 -6.76 -10.47
CA GLY A 238 1.08 -5.40 -10.11
C GLY A 238 1.01 -5.24 -8.60
N PHE A 239 0.63 -6.33 -7.90
CA PHE A 239 0.65 -6.45 -6.44
C PHE A 239 1.03 -7.89 -6.07
N ALA A 240 2.23 -8.08 -5.51
CA ALA A 240 2.76 -9.40 -5.22
C ALA A 240 1.97 -10.14 -4.14
N ALA A 241 1.87 -11.46 -4.25
CA ALA A 241 1.19 -12.32 -3.27
C ALA A 241 1.76 -12.16 -1.85
N ALA A 242 3.09 -11.98 -1.72
CA ALA A 242 3.71 -11.71 -0.41
C ALA A 242 3.20 -10.40 0.22
N MET A 243 2.87 -9.38 -0.58
CA MET A 243 2.31 -8.12 -0.07
C MET A 243 0.86 -8.29 0.35
N MET A 244 0.06 -9.04 -0.43
CA MET A 244 -1.30 -9.40 -0.03
C MET A 244 -1.29 -10.18 1.27
N LEU A 245 -0.43 -11.19 1.41
CA LEU A 245 -0.27 -11.97 2.63
C LEU A 245 0.10 -11.09 3.83
N LYS A 246 1.04 -10.15 3.65
CA LYS A 246 1.40 -9.18 4.69
C LYS A 246 0.19 -8.38 5.16
N ASP A 247 -0.58 -7.84 4.22
CA ASP A 247 -1.74 -7.01 4.55
C ASP A 247 -2.86 -7.82 5.21
N LEU A 248 -3.07 -9.07 4.79
CA LEU A 248 -4.00 -10.00 5.46
C LEU A 248 -3.55 -10.35 6.88
N LYS A 249 -2.25 -10.54 7.13
CA LYS A 249 -1.71 -10.75 8.48
C LYS A 249 -1.95 -9.54 9.37
N LEU A 250 -1.69 -8.31 8.88
CA LEU A 250 -2.00 -7.08 9.60
C LEU A 250 -3.50 -6.99 9.96
N ALA A 251 -4.38 -7.41 9.04
CA ALA A 251 -5.81 -7.44 9.32
C ALA A 251 -6.18 -8.45 10.41
N GLN A 252 -5.57 -9.64 10.42
CA GLN A 252 -5.80 -10.65 11.46
C GLN A 252 -5.23 -10.23 12.81
N GLU A 253 -4.06 -9.60 12.87
CA GLU A 253 -3.50 -9.01 14.08
C GLU A 253 -4.45 -7.95 14.68
N ALA A 254 -4.96 -7.05 13.84
CA ALA A 254 -5.93 -6.03 14.26
C ALA A 254 -7.27 -6.66 14.70
N ALA A 255 -7.76 -7.69 14.00
CA ALA A 255 -8.97 -8.40 14.40
C ALA A 255 -8.80 -9.08 15.77
N HIS A 256 -7.66 -9.73 16.01
CA HIS A 256 -7.35 -10.34 17.29
C HIS A 256 -7.27 -9.30 18.42
N ALA A 257 -6.57 -8.20 18.19
CA ALA A 257 -6.41 -7.13 19.19
C ALA A 257 -7.73 -6.41 19.52
N SER A 258 -8.66 -6.30 18.56
CA SER A 258 -9.96 -5.64 18.73
C SER A 258 -11.09 -6.59 19.14
N GLY A 259 -10.87 -7.92 19.12
CA GLY A 259 -11.92 -8.92 19.34
C GLY A 259 -12.91 -9.05 18.18
N ALA A 260 -12.58 -8.55 16.98
CA ALA A 260 -13.44 -8.67 15.80
C ALA A 260 -13.41 -10.08 15.20
N SER A 261 -14.57 -10.62 14.82
CA SER A 261 -14.67 -11.92 14.16
C SER A 261 -14.51 -11.75 12.65
N THR A 262 -13.41 -12.26 12.08
CA THR A 262 -13.08 -12.17 10.65
C THR A 262 -12.74 -13.55 10.05
N PRO A 263 -13.65 -14.56 10.08
CA PRO A 263 -13.33 -15.92 9.65
C PRO A 263 -12.89 -16.00 8.19
N LEU A 264 -13.54 -15.29 7.26
CA LEU A 264 -13.13 -15.27 5.85
C LEU A 264 -11.78 -14.59 5.64
N GLY A 265 -11.46 -13.57 6.44
CA GLY A 265 -10.14 -12.94 6.43
C GLY A 265 -9.04 -13.88 6.92
N ALA A 266 -9.32 -14.70 7.93
CA ALA A 266 -8.41 -15.72 8.43
C ALA A 266 -8.16 -16.82 7.39
N GLU A 267 -9.21 -17.30 6.73
CA GLU A 267 -9.10 -18.27 5.64
C GLU A 267 -8.29 -17.70 4.45
N ALA A 268 -8.57 -16.46 4.05
CA ALA A 268 -7.82 -15.78 3.02
C ALA A 268 -6.32 -15.69 3.37
N ALA A 269 -5.98 -15.34 4.60
CA ALA A 269 -4.59 -15.30 5.07
C ALA A 269 -3.92 -16.68 5.02
N ALA A 270 -4.64 -17.74 5.40
CA ALA A 270 -4.15 -19.12 5.34
C ALA A 270 -3.87 -19.56 3.88
N LEU A 271 -4.79 -19.31 2.95
CA LEU A 271 -4.65 -19.64 1.54
C LEU A 271 -3.48 -18.89 0.88
N TYR A 272 -3.35 -17.58 1.11
CA TYR A 272 -2.20 -16.83 0.61
C TYR A 272 -0.88 -17.26 1.25
N ASN A 273 -0.90 -17.70 2.51
CA ASN A 273 0.31 -18.25 3.14
C ASN A 273 0.75 -19.56 2.48
N LEU A 274 -0.20 -20.46 2.16
CA LEU A 274 0.10 -21.68 1.41
C LEU A 274 0.61 -21.37 0.01
N PHE A 275 -0.01 -20.43 -0.70
CA PHE A 275 0.39 -20.00 -2.03
C PHE A 275 1.82 -19.43 -2.04
N CYS A 276 2.15 -18.53 -1.12
CA CYS A 276 3.49 -17.97 -0.99
C CYS A 276 4.54 -19.02 -0.63
N ASN A 277 4.23 -19.94 0.29
CA ASN A 277 5.13 -21.02 0.69
C ASN A 277 5.34 -22.06 -0.43
N GLY A 278 4.39 -22.15 -1.37
CA GLY A 278 4.51 -22.96 -2.58
C GLY A 278 5.52 -22.43 -3.62
N GLY A 279 6.11 -21.26 -3.39
CA GLY A 279 7.08 -20.63 -4.29
C GLY A 279 6.55 -19.38 -5.02
N ASP A 280 5.28 -19.03 -4.86
CA ASP A 280 4.58 -17.98 -5.61
C ASP A 280 4.55 -16.61 -4.91
N ALA A 281 5.43 -16.38 -3.94
CA ALA A 281 5.48 -15.13 -3.17
C ALA A 281 5.65 -13.87 -4.04
N ASN A 282 6.38 -13.98 -5.14
CA ASN A 282 6.65 -12.90 -6.09
C ASN A 282 5.70 -12.89 -7.30
N THR A 283 4.76 -13.84 -7.39
CA THR A 283 3.69 -13.86 -8.38
C THR A 283 2.63 -12.82 -8.00
N ASP A 284 1.89 -12.29 -8.98
CA ASP A 284 0.74 -11.43 -8.69
C ASP A 284 -0.28 -12.15 -7.79
N PHE A 285 -0.90 -11.42 -6.85
CA PHE A 285 -1.83 -12.02 -5.90
C PHE A 285 -3.03 -12.71 -6.58
N SER A 286 -3.41 -12.27 -7.79
CA SER A 286 -4.45 -12.93 -8.59
C SER A 286 -4.02 -14.30 -9.13
N GLY A 287 -2.71 -14.59 -9.13
CA GLY A 287 -2.16 -15.90 -9.52
C GLY A 287 -2.57 -17.03 -8.59
N ILE A 288 -3.17 -16.74 -7.42
CA ILE A 288 -3.75 -17.75 -6.52
C ILE A 288 -4.81 -18.62 -7.22
N VAL A 289 -5.39 -18.18 -8.32
CA VAL A 289 -6.29 -18.99 -9.15
C VAL A 289 -5.62 -20.27 -9.62
N ARG A 290 -4.30 -20.25 -9.92
CA ARG A 290 -3.54 -21.44 -10.34
C ARG A 290 -3.41 -22.44 -9.19
N PHE A 291 -3.20 -21.95 -7.98
CA PHE A 291 -3.15 -22.77 -6.78
C PHE A 291 -4.52 -23.43 -6.49
N LEU A 292 -5.61 -22.66 -6.58
CA LEU A 292 -6.98 -23.16 -6.35
C LEU A 292 -7.45 -24.12 -7.43
N ARG A 293 -7.01 -23.95 -8.69
CA ARG A 293 -7.30 -24.85 -9.80
C ARG A 293 -6.69 -26.24 -9.58
N GLY A 294 -5.59 -26.33 -8.84
CA GLY A 294 -4.82 -27.55 -8.63
C GLY A 294 -4.06 -27.98 -9.89
N LYS A 295 -3.37 -29.10 -9.79
CA LYS A 295 -2.76 -29.74 -10.96
C LYS A 295 -3.90 -30.37 -11.76
N THR A 296 -4.15 -29.92 -12.99
CA THR A 296 -4.90 -30.69 -13.97
C THR A 296 -4.07 -31.93 -14.28
N GLU A 297 -4.58 -33.12 -13.97
CA GLU A 297 -4.04 -34.33 -14.58
C GLU A 297 -4.13 -34.16 -16.10
N ALA A 298 -2.96 -34.28 -16.77
CA ALA A 298 -2.85 -34.14 -18.20
C ALA A 298 -3.49 -35.34 -18.91
#